data_496ad5f3b5ec4027caaac9d382947fc9
#
_entry.id   496ad5f3b5ec4027caaac9d382947fc9
#
_cell.length_a   1.000
_cell.length_b   1.000
_cell.length_c   1.000
_cell.angle_alpha   90.00
_cell.angle_beta   90.00
_cell.angle_gamma   90.00
#
_symmetry.space_group_name_H-M   'P 1'
#
loop_
_entity.id
_entity.type
_entity.pdbx_description
1 polymer ?
#
loop_
_entity_poly.entity_id
_entity_poly.type
_entity_poly.pdbx_seq_one_letter_code
_entity_poly.pdbx_strand_id
1 'polypeptide(L)'
;MSLPQDLEKGTLAEEEHDQEHEIGTKTESTAYQSDNSRNPSPKDDGSADASIADRDSNLEAVKTMDEGPIDDLERQKTTTESIKVGPSSHRAHPNSDSNDKTSTNSKSSSGSRLARIAHRSHTPRAKLPPRPIPVSNLANGIVGWESQTDPEMPLNFPETKKWVLTGLLASITFISPLASSMFAPGVTFADKEFHNSSLILSSFTVSIFVLGYVVGPLILAPLSEMYGRRYVLTGGNIIFCVWQIGCALAPSLSTLIGFRFMAGLGGSGCLTIGAGMIADLFHADRRGLATSLFSLGPLFGPVIGPIAGGFVAQRIGWRWVFWILFIAGTIITIGIECLNVETNPRLLIKRKVARLSKELNRSDLRSVYDPSNSAHHSNASVLANAMIRPLKMLVFSPIVFILSLYMAVVYGLLYLLFTTITTVFTDKYHWAPELGGLAYIGLGFGFFLGLVVVARISDVTVVRMTKANNGIFEPEMRLPACIFFACFIPISFFWYGWSIQGGVHWIVPIIGLIPFGFGMMGIFIPIQTYVIDSFPSFAASGIAALTVSRSLFGAFLPLAGPAMYAKLGYGWGNSVLGFIALALIPAPMIIYKFGGRVRKRFPVKL
;
A
#
# COMPACT_ATOMS: atom_id res chain seq x y z
N MET A 1 -50.26 -6.92 51.62
CA MET A 1 -51.54 -6.32 51.18
C MET A 1 -51.54 -6.57 49.69
N SER A 2 -51.98 -7.75 49.34
CA SER A 2 -53.23 -8.18 48.73
C SER A 2 -53.34 -7.89 47.23
N LEU A 3 -53.09 -8.95 46.45
CA LEU A 3 -53.71 -9.26 45.14
C LEU A 3 -55.27 -9.21 45.22
N PRO A 4 -56.06 -9.22 44.12
CA PRO A 4 -56.34 -10.39 43.30
C PRO A 4 -56.37 -10.09 41.79
N GLN A 5 -56.07 -11.05 40.82
CA GLN A 5 -56.87 -12.16 40.25
C GLN A 5 -58.24 -11.73 39.68
N ASP A 6 -58.44 -11.94 38.38
CA ASP A 6 -59.08 -13.12 37.75
C ASP A 6 -59.32 -12.86 36.25
N LEU A 7 -59.01 -13.84 35.37
CA LEU A 7 -59.88 -14.73 34.58
C LEU A 7 -60.71 -14.03 33.47
N GLU A 8 -60.87 -14.47 32.23
CA GLU A 8 -61.14 -15.80 31.62
C GLU A 8 -61.04 -15.69 30.07
N LYS A 9 -60.45 -16.63 29.40
CA LYS A 9 -60.93 -17.65 28.46
C LYS A 9 -61.96 -17.28 27.37
N GLY A 10 -61.67 -17.78 26.16
CA GLY A 10 -62.57 -18.09 25.06
C GLY A 10 -61.80 -18.21 23.74
N THR A 11 -61.34 -19.26 23.34
CA THR A 11 -61.60 -20.53 22.60
C THR A 11 -62.44 -20.41 21.31
N LEU A 12 -61.84 -21.05 20.24
CA LEU A 12 -62.46 -21.76 19.07
C LEU A 12 -62.97 -20.87 17.94
N ALA A 13 -62.96 -21.21 16.68
CA ALA A 13 -62.56 -22.39 15.89
C ALA A 13 -62.46 -21.99 14.42
N GLU A 14 -61.63 -22.69 13.65
CA GLU A 14 -61.85 -23.35 12.36
C GLU A 14 -62.82 -22.71 11.36
N GLU A 15 -62.38 -22.52 10.11
CA GLU A 15 -62.87 -23.29 8.96
C GLU A 15 -62.03 -23.02 7.69
N GLU A 16 -61.66 -24.12 7.09
CA GLU A 16 -61.11 -24.31 5.74
C GLU A 16 -62.10 -23.80 4.67
N HIS A 17 -61.59 -23.37 3.52
CA HIS A 17 -62.09 -23.86 2.22
C HIS A 17 -61.09 -23.63 1.10
N ASP A 18 -60.72 -24.74 0.49
CA ASP A 18 -60.16 -24.92 -0.85
C ASP A 18 -60.95 -24.22 -1.95
N GLN A 19 -60.30 -23.80 -3.00
CA GLN A 19 -60.68 -24.18 -4.36
C GLN A 19 -59.59 -23.84 -5.37
N GLU A 20 -59.08 -24.90 -5.97
CA GLU A 20 -58.41 -24.98 -7.25
C GLU A 20 -59.22 -24.36 -8.39
N HIS A 21 -58.55 -23.79 -9.38
CA HIS A 21 -58.93 -24.00 -10.78
C HIS A 21 -57.72 -23.83 -11.70
N GLU A 22 -57.36 -24.96 -12.29
CA GLU A 22 -56.59 -25.17 -13.52
C GLU A 22 -57.27 -24.54 -14.75
N ILE A 23 -56.50 -24.62 -15.84
CA ILE A 23 -56.77 -24.49 -17.30
C ILE A 23 -56.02 -23.28 -17.89
N GLY A 24 -55.14 -23.39 -18.83
CA GLY A 24 -54.79 -24.45 -19.75
C GLY A 24 -53.89 -23.88 -20.87
N THR A 25 -53.01 -24.64 -21.24
CA THR A 25 -52.21 -24.74 -22.48
C THR A 25 -52.67 -23.92 -23.70
N LYS A 26 -51.71 -23.30 -24.41
CA LYS A 26 -51.45 -23.67 -25.83
C LYS A 26 -50.15 -23.06 -26.37
N THR A 27 -49.32 -23.91 -26.77
CA THR A 27 -48.30 -23.92 -27.82
C THR A 27 -48.72 -23.20 -29.10
N GLU A 28 -47.81 -22.45 -29.71
CA GLU A 28 -47.59 -22.53 -31.15
C GLU A 28 -46.18 -22.10 -31.53
N SER A 29 -45.48 -23.05 -32.06
CA SER A 29 -44.25 -23.01 -32.84
C SER A 29 -44.50 -22.42 -34.21
N THR A 30 -43.62 -21.64 -34.74
CA THR A 30 -43.35 -21.65 -36.18
C THR A 30 -41.87 -21.42 -36.46
N ALA A 31 -41.29 -22.48 -36.91
CA ALA A 31 -40.04 -22.52 -37.67
C ALA A 31 -40.27 -22.00 -39.09
N TYR A 32 -39.35 -21.32 -39.67
CA TYR A 32 -39.13 -21.39 -41.10
C TYR A 32 -37.64 -21.48 -41.42
N GLN A 33 -37.35 -22.51 -42.13
CA GLN A 33 -36.13 -22.99 -42.73
C GLN A 33 -35.83 -22.28 -44.06
N SER A 34 -34.51 -22.31 -44.39
CA SER A 34 -33.89 -22.50 -45.72
C SER A 34 -33.99 -21.32 -46.71
N ASP A 35 -32.96 -20.94 -47.44
CA ASP A 35 -32.23 -21.75 -48.40
C ASP A 35 -30.94 -21.05 -48.90
N ASN A 36 -29.88 -21.77 -48.97
CA ASN A 36 -28.97 -22.09 -50.03
C ASN A 36 -28.86 -21.11 -51.25
N SER A 37 -27.65 -20.64 -51.55
CA SER A 37 -26.95 -21.13 -52.76
C SER A 37 -25.72 -20.33 -53.18
N ARG A 38 -24.63 -21.03 -53.27
CA ARG A 38 -23.65 -21.09 -54.38
C ARG A 38 -22.60 -20.01 -54.58
N ASN A 39 -21.38 -20.45 -54.29
CA ASN A 39 -20.14 -20.18 -55.05
C ASN A 39 -20.30 -20.36 -56.59
N PRO A 40 -19.50 -19.72 -57.43
CA PRO A 40 -18.19 -20.28 -57.75
C PRO A 40 -17.07 -19.29 -58.08
N SER A 41 -15.83 -19.73 -57.87
CA SER A 41 -14.62 -19.25 -58.53
C SER A 41 -14.57 -19.72 -60.01
N PRO A 42 -13.77 -19.05 -60.84
CA PRO A 42 -12.67 -19.76 -61.49
C PRO A 42 -11.34 -18.97 -61.53
N LYS A 43 -10.25 -19.65 -61.30
CA LYS A 43 -9.10 -20.07 -62.16
C LYS A 43 -8.80 -19.18 -63.37
N ASP A 44 -7.63 -18.73 -63.55
CA ASP A 44 -6.41 -19.20 -64.15
C ASP A 44 -5.51 -18.09 -64.71
N ASP A 45 -4.24 -18.36 -64.58
CA ASP A 45 -3.12 -18.18 -65.49
C ASP A 45 -2.40 -16.84 -65.71
N GLY A 46 -1.09 -16.96 -65.49
CA GLY A 46 -0.14 -16.30 -66.37
C GLY A 46 1.05 -15.61 -65.71
N SER A 47 2.08 -16.40 -65.44
CA SER A 47 3.52 -16.11 -65.73
C SER A 47 4.08 -14.68 -65.63
N ALA A 48 5.14 -14.48 -64.86
CA ALA A 48 6.53 -14.35 -65.31
C ALA A 48 7.41 -13.62 -64.30
N ASP A 49 8.51 -14.22 -64.02
CA ASP A 49 9.78 -13.73 -63.49
C ASP A 49 10.03 -12.21 -63.53
N ALA A 50 10.50 -11.68 -62.40
CA ALA A 50 11.79 -10.97 -62.33
C ALA A 50 12.08 -10.36 -60.95
N SER A 51 13.30 -10.67 -60.47
CA SER A 51 14.16 -9.95 -59.57
C SER A 51 13.82 -9.91 -58.05
N ILE A 52 14.41 -10.91 -57.42
CA ILE A 52 14.94 -10.87 -56.05
C ILE A 52 16.16 -9.96 -56.06
N ALA A 53 16.07 -8.76 -55.52
CA ALA A 53 17.15 -7.94 -54.94
C ALA A 53 16.53 -6.62 -54.49
N ASP A 54 16.15 -6.50 -53.26
CA ASP A 54 16.07 -5.29 -52.42
C ASP A 54 15.10 -5.51 -51.22
N ARG A 55 15.52 -6.34 -50.31
CA ARG A 55 14.80 -6.48 -49.03
C ARG A 55 15.67 -6.61 -47.79
N ASP A 56 16.97 -6.44 -47.90
CA ASP A 56 17.90 -6.57 -46.76
C ASP A 56 18.45 -5.23 -46.21
N SER A 57 18.05 -4.10 -46.74
CA SER A 57 18.55 -2.79 -46.24
C SER A 57 17.63 -2.07 -45.24
N ASN A 58 16.46 -2.63 -44.89
CA ASN A 58 15.53 -2.01 -43.94
C ASN A 58 15.40 -2.74 -42.57
N LEU A 59 16.22 -3.76 -42.31
CA LEU A 59 16.20 -4.47 -41.04
C LEU A 59 17.34 -4.07 -40.06
N GLU A 60 18.34 -3.30 -40.52
CA GLU A 60 19.38 -2.77 -39.66
C GLU A 60 19.11 -1.37 -39.10
N ALA A 61 18.15 -0.63 -39.65
CA ALA A 61 17.79 0.71 -39.17
C ALA A 61 16.81 0.75 -37.99
N VAL A 62 16.26 -0.38 -37.53
CA VAL A 62 15.31 -0.47 -36.39
C VAL A 62 15.96 -0.99 -35.10
N LYS A 63 17.23 -1.39 -35.14
CA LYS A 63 17.95 -1.90 -33.96
C LYS A 63 18.78 -0.88 -33.17
N THR A 64 18.81 0.38 -33.56
CA THR A 64 19.66 1.39 -32.94
C THR A 64 18.92 2.55 -32.24
N MET A 65 17.64 2.39 -31.90
CA MET A 65 16.88 3.47 -31.22
C MET A 65 16.12 3.00 -29.97
N ASP A 66 16.74 2.17 -29.12
CA ASP A 66 16.15 1.89 -27.78
C ASP A 66 17.20 1.59 -26.68
N GLU A 67 18.37 2.22 -26.75
CA GLU A 67 19.30 2.31 -25.62
C GLU A 67 19.34 3.76 -25.14
N GLY A 68 18.51 4.04 -24.11
CA GLY A 68 18.57 5.31 -23.38
C GLY A 68 19.87 5.42 -22.55
N PRO A 69 20.26 6.61 -22.11
CA PRO A 69 21.59 6.99 -21.67
C PRO A 69 21.95 6.45 -20.27
N ILE A 70 22.08 5.15 -20.10
CA ILE A 70 22.54 4.50 -18.87
C ILE A 70 23.91 3.82 -19.08
N ASP A 71 24.33 3.53 -20.28
CA ASP A 71 25.59 2.82 -20.55
C ASP A 71 26.83 3.73 -20.69
N ASP A 72 26.67 5.04 -20.85
CA ASP A 72 27.82 5.95 -20.96
C ASP A 72 28.55 6.23 -19.64
N LEU A 73 28.02 5.81 -18.50
CA LEU A 73 28.68 5.97 -17.19
C LEU A 73 29.57 4.79 -16.80
N GLU A 74 29.48 3.65 -17.46
CA GLU A 74 30.39 2.52 -17.24
C GLU A 74 31.60 2.50 -18.17
N ARG A 75 31.50 3.14 -19.34
CA ARG A 75 32.67 3.24 -20.27
C ARG A 75 33.69 4.28 -19.88
N GLN A 76 33.40 5.23 -19.00
CA GLN A 76 34.37 6.22 -18.49
C GLN A 76 35.20 5.74 -17.30
N LYS A 77 34.97 4.54 -16.76
CA LYS A 77 35.75 3.99 -15.64
C LYS A 77 36.88 3.06 -16.05
N THR A 78 37.04 2.76 -17.33
CA THR A 78 38.09 1.83 -17.81
C THR A 78 39.26 2.48 -18.55
N THR A 79 39.35 3.80 -18.60
CA THR A 79 40.41 4.47 -19.37
C THR A 79 41.34 5.37 -18.53
N THR A 80 41.44 5.17 -17.23
CA THR A 80 42.36 5.96 -16.39
C THR A 80 43.15 5.08 -15.42
N GLU A 81 43.85 4.07 -15.94
CA GLU A 81 44.94 3.41 -15.22
C GLU A 81 45.97 2.87 -16.20
N SER A 82 46.94 3.72 -16.56
CA SER A 82 48.28 3.33 -16.91
C SER A 82 49.22 4.55 -17.03
N ILE A 83 49.68 5.04 -15.90
CA ILE A 83 50.93 5.81 -15.87
C ILE A 83 51.80 5.21 -14.77
N LYS A 84 52.82 4.45 -15.21
CA LYS A 84 53.95 4.00 -14.42
C LYS A 84 54.86 5.18 -14.14
N VAL A 85 55.20 5.41 -12.87
CA VAL A 85 56.48 6.08 -12.53
C VAL A 85 57.17 5.25 -11.44
N GLY A 86 58.39 4.84 -11.75
CA GLY A 86 59.28 4.05 -10.92
C GLY A 86 60.05 4.87 -9.86
N PRO A 87 60.92 4.25 -9.07
CA PRO A 87 61.33 4.72 -7.75
C PRO A 87 62.63 5.54 -7.77
N SER A 88 62.70 6.50 -6.85
CA SER A 88 64.02 7.05 -6.48
C SER A 88 64.19 7.10 -4.96
N SER A 89 65.24 6.44 -4.55
CA SER A 89 65.91 6.42 -3.25
C SER A 89 66.42 7.80 -2.79
N HIS A 90 66.35 8.12 -1.51
CA HIS A 90 67.50 8.58 -0.74
C HIS A 90 67.31 8.53 0.78
N ARG A 91 68.34 8.01 1.38
CA ARG A 91 68.78 7.85 2.75
C ARG A 91 68.93 9.18 3.53
N ALA A 92 68.65 9.17 4.85
CA ALA A 92 69.67 9.36 5.91
C ALA A 92 68.97 9.59 7.29
N HIS A 93 69.43 8.82 8.28
CA HIS A 93 69.38 9.03 9.74
C HIS A 93 70.44 10.08 10.14
N PRO A 94 70.67 10.48 11.46
CA PRO A 94 70.14 9.97 12.74
C PRO A 94 69.91 11.00 13.89
N ASN A 95 69.45 10.47 15.06
CA ASN A 95 69.68 10.82 16.46
C ASN A 95 69.13 12.14 17.06
N SER A 96 68.47 12.11 18.21
CA SER A 96 68.98 11.92 19.57
C SER A 96 67.93 12.01 20.65
N ASP A 97 68.02 11.16 21.62
CA ASP A 97 67.68 11.14 23.03
C ASP A 97 66.90 12.29 23.69
N SER A 98 65.89 11.97 24.48
CA SER A 98 65.98 12.13 25.94
C SER A 98 64.68 11.59 26.67
N ASN A 99 65.00 10.88 27.74
CA ASN A 99 64.09 10.40 28.80
C ASN A 99 63.20 11.46 29.37
N ASP A 100 61.93 11.09 29.68
CA ASP A 100 61.51 11.22 31.07
C ASP A 100 60.33 10.28 31.44
N LYS A 101 60.49 9.65 32.58
CA LYS A 101 59.52 8.78 33.24
C LYS A 101 58.60 9.62 34.13
N THR A 102 57.30 9.49 33.97
CA THR A 102 56.42 9.62 35.15
C THR A 102 55.19 8.76 34.98
N SER A 103 55.06 7.82 35.88
CA SER A 103 53.90 6.95 36.11
C SER A 103 52.77 7.73 36.73
N THR A 104 51.56 7.65 36.20
CA THR A 104 50.35 7.84 36.97
C THR A 104 49.28 6.82 36.54
N ASN A 105 48.96 5.96 37.52
CA ASN A 105 47.82 5.11 37.56
C ASN A 105 46.51 5.86 37.34
N SER A 106 45.71 5.49 36.34
CA SER A 106 44.31 5.83 36.32
C SER A 106 43.46 4.61 35.95
N LYS A 107 42.58 4.31 36.86
CA LYS A 107 41.61 3.23 36.89
C LYS A 107 40.79 3.16 35.62
N SER A 108 40.72 1.98 35.00
CA SER A 108 39.79 1.65 33.94
C SER A 108 38.34 1.71 34.44
N SER A 109 37.61 2.75 34.07
CA SER A 109 36.16 2.76 34.17
C SER A 109 35.59 1.93 33.02
N SER A 110 34.86 0.88 33.34
CA SER A 110 34.07 0.07 32.40
C SER A 110 32.98 0.91 31.76
N GLY A 111 33.30 1.59 30.66
CA GLY A 111 32.29 2.23 29.81
C GLY A 111 31.39 1.15 29.21
N SER A 112 30.10 1.25 29.47
CA SER A 112 29.08 0.28 29.10
C SER A 112 29.16 -0.09 27.62
N ARG A 113 28.95 -1.38 27.32
CA ARG A 113 28.90 -1.91 25.93
C ARG A 113 27.88 -1.16 25.05
N LEU A 114 26.87 -0.52 25.64
CA LEU A 114 25.87 0.29 24.97
C LEU A 114 26.44 1.60 24.36
N ALA A 115 27.40 2.25 25.04
CA ALA A 115 28.05 3.46 24.51
C ALA A 115 28.93 3.17 23.27
N ARG A 116 29.53 1.96 23.19
CA ARG A 116 30.31 1.53 22.01
C ARG A 116 29.41 1.16 20.81
N ILE A 117 28.16 0.76 21.04
CA ILE A 117 27.21 0.47 19.96
C ILE A 117 26.67 1.77 19.38
N ALA A 118 26.43 2.80 20.20
CA ALA A 118 25.97 4.11 19.75
C ALA A 118 27.01 4.85 18.91
N HIS A 119 28.33 4.66 19.19
CA HIS A 119 29.41 5.31 18.41
C HIS A 119 29.74 4.63 17.06
N ARG A 120 29.22 3.42 16.79
CA ARG A 120 29.50 2.67 15.56
C ARG A 120 28.53 2.93 14.39
N SER A 121 27.53 3.78 14.58
CA SER A 121 26.51 4.06 13.57
C SER A 121 26.72 5.32 12.72
N HIS A 122 27.82 6.05 12.89
CA HIS A 122 28.13 7.22 12.08
C HIS A 122 29.36 7.01 11.19
N THR A 123 29.32 5.99 10.31
CA THR A 123 30.02 6.15 9.04
C THR A 123 29.17 7.14 8.21
N PRO A 124 29.74 8.27 7.75
CA PRO A 124 29.00 9.17 6.86
C PRO A 124 28.57 8.32 5.65
N ARG A 125 27.25 8.12 5.50
CA ARG A 125 26.68 7.57 4.26
C ARG A 125 27.23 8.45 3.15
N ALA A 126 28.00 7.89 2.20
CA ALA A 126 28.45 8.62 1.03
C ALA A 126 27.22 9.31 0.44
N LYS A 127 27.19 10.64 0.48
CA LYS A 127 26.10 11.43 -0.08
C LYS A 127 26.12 11.15 -1.57
N LEU A 128 25.12 10.42 -2.07
CA LEU A 128 24.89 10.34 -3.51
C LEU A 128 24.79 11.77 -4.03
N PRO A 129 25.53 12.13 -5.09
CA PRO A 129 25.42 13.45 -5.66
C PRO A 129 23.94 13.72 -6.00
N PRO A 130 23.39 14.88 -5.62
CA PRO A 130 22.02 15.22 -5.93
C PRO A 130 21.84 15.17 -7.46
N ARG A 131 20.78 14.49 -7.93
CA ARG A 131 20.48 14.51 -9.37
C ARG A 131 20.28 15.96 -9.80
N PRO A 132 20.93 16.43 -10.88
CA PRO A 132 20.78 17.80 -11.33
C PRO A 132 19.31 18.07 -11.70
N ILE A 133 18.82 19.20 -11.26
CA ILE A 133 17.47 19.68 -11.53
C ILE A 133 17.43 20.17 -13.00
N PRO A 134 16.44 19.79 -13.81
CA PRO A 134 16.37 20.23 -15.20
C PRO A 134 16.06 21.74 -15.27
N VAL A 135 17.02 22.50 -15.81
CA VAL A 135 16.94 23.96 -15.92
C VAL A 135 16.36 24.38 -17.28
N SER A 136 15.74 25.56 -17.34
CA SER A 136 15.17 26.14 -18.56
C SER A 136 16.24 26.39 -19.62
N ASN A 137 15.88 26.09 -20.89
CA ASN A 137 16.65 26.49 -22.07
C ASN A 137 15.66 27.14 -23.07
N LEU A 138 15.39 28.43 -22.86
CA LEU A 138 14.43 29.18 -23.64
C LEU A 138 14.85 29.38 -25.13
N ALA A 139 16.16 29.28 -25.42
CA ALA A 139 16.67 29.28 -26.77
C ALA A 139 16.15 28.08 -27.58
N ASN A 140 16.04 26.92 -26.92
CA ASN A 140 15.52 25.69 -27.52
C ASN A 140 14.01 25.47 -27.25
N GLY A 141 13.29 26.50 -26.78
CA GLY A 141 11.86 26.39 -26.42
C GLY A 141 11.57 25.49 -25.23
N ILE A 142 12.58 25.11 -24.42
CA ILE A 142 12.43 24.21 -23.28
C ILE A 142 12.29 25.04 -21.98
N VAL A 143 11.17 24.88 -21.29
CA VAL A 143 10.91 25.49 -19.99
C VAL A 143 11.12 24.47 -18.88
N GLY A 144 12.00 24.80 -17.94
CA GLY A 144 12.29 24.05 -16.73
C GLY A 144 12.33 24.98 -15.52
N TRP A 145 13.15 24.63 -14.52
CA TRP A 145 13.42 25.44 -13.33
C TRP A 145 14.41 26.55 -13.68
N GLU A 146 14.40 27.64 -12.94
CA GLU A 146 15.32 28.76 -13.22
C GLU A 146 16.75 28.44 -12.81
N SER A 147 16.91 27.76 -11.68
CA SER A 147 18.21 27.35 -11.15
C SER A 147 18.10 26.06 -10.33
N GLN A 148 19.24 25.52 -9.89
CA GLN A 148 19.29 24.40 -8.95
C GLN A 148 18.70 24.73 -7.58
N THR A 149 18.59 26.03 -7.24
CA THR A 149 18.05 26.54 -5.97
C THR A 149 16.71 27.25 -6.12
N ASP A 150 16.01 27.01 -7.24
CA ASP A 150 14.71 27.64 -7.51
C ASP A 150 13.75 27.42 -6.33
N PRO A 151 13.23 28.49 -5.69
CA PRO A 151 12.35 28.39 -4.52
C PRO A 151 10.95 27.83 -4.86
N GLU A 152 10.52 27.88 -6.11
CA GLU A 152 9.26 27.29 -6.54
C GLU A 152 9.33 25.76 -6.62
N MET A 153 10.55 25.18 -6.66
CA MET A 153 10.74 23.75 -6.68
C MET A 153 10.47 23.13 -5.30
N PRO A 154 9.58 22.13 -5.19
CA PRO A 154 9.24 21.52 -3.90
C PRO A 154 10.42 20.94 -3.14
N LEU A 155 11.44 20.41 -3.83
CA LEU A 155 12.68 19.91 -3.22
C LEU A 155 13.47 21.00 -2.50
N ASN A 156 13.28 22.28 -2.84
CA ASN A 156 14.00 23.43 -2.28
C ASN A 156 13.17 24.20 -1.22
N PHE A 157 11.95 23.74 -0.88
CA PHE A 157 11.16 24.38 0.16
C PHE A 157 11.92 24.42 1.50
N PRO A 158 11.68 25.43 2.35
CA PRO A 158 12.24 25.48 3.70
C PRO A 158 11.96 24.20 4.48
N GLU A 159 12.93 23.72 5.22
CA GLU A 159 12.84 22.44 5.97
C GLU A 159 11.62 22.41 6.90
N THR A 160 11.35 23.53 7.62
CA THR A 160 10.17 23.64 8.48
C THR A 160 8.89 23.38 7.71
N LYS A 161 8.73 23.98 6.51
CA LYS A 161 7.54 23.78 5.67
C LYS A 161 7.41 22.32 5.23
N LYS A 162 8.51 21.68 4.83
CA LYS A 162 8.49 20.25 4.46
C LYS A 162 8.05 19.34 5.60
N TRP A 163 8.60 19.56 6.81
CA TRP A 163 8.26 18.76 7.98
C TRP A 163 6.85 18.99 8.49
N VAL A 164 6.34 20.23 8.45
CA VAL A 164 4.94 20.54 8.79
C VAL A 164 3.99 19.85 7.82
N LEU A 165 4.24 19.94 6.51
CA LEU A 165 3.43 19.23 5.51
C LEU A 165 3.49 17.70 5.71
N THR A 166 4.66 17.15 6.00
CA THR A 166 4.80 15.72 6.30
C THR A 166 4.04 15.31 7.56
N GLY A 167 4.05 16.17 8.60
CA GLY A 167 3.27 15.95 9.82
C GLY A 167 1.77 15.93 9.56
N LEU A 168 1.26 16.88 8.76
CA LEU A 168 -0.15 16.92 8.37
C LEU A 168 -0.55 15.72 7.52
N LEU A 169 0.32 15.32 6.57
CA LEU A 169 0.11 14.11 5.76
C LEU A 169 0.10 12.85 6.64
N ALA A 170 1.02 12.73 7.59
CA ALA A 170 1.06 11.62 8.54
C ALA A 170 -0.21 11.58 9.40
N SER A 171 -0.72 12.74 9.82
CA SER A 171 -1.94 12.85 10.63
C SER A 171 -3.18 12.39 9.87
N ILE A 172 -3.39 12.83 8.62
CA ILE A 172 -4.54 12.37 7.83
C ILE A 172 -4.40 10.89 7.47
N THR A 173 -3.17 10.43 7.21
CA THR A 173 -2.88 9.02 6.92
C THR A 173 -3.03 8.14 8.16
N PHE A 174 -3.00 8.70 9.36
CA PHE A 174 -3.37 8.01 10.60
C PHE A 174 -4.90 7.92 10.76
N ILE A 175 -5.64 9.02 10.52
CA ILE A 175 -7.10 9.08 10.70
C ILE A 175 -7.84 8.13 9.74
N SER A 176 -7.40 8.01 8.49
CA SER A 176 -8.10 7.17 7.52
C SER A 176 -8.03 5.67 7.84
N PRO A 177 -6.87 5.04 8.11
CA PRO A 177 -6.83 3.66 8.60
C PRO A 177 -7.46 3.46 9.99
N LEU A 178 -7.39 4.46 10.89
CA LEU A 178 -8.09 4.44 12.16
C LEU A 178 -9.60 4.31 11.95
N ALA A 179 -10.17 5.07 10.99
CA ALA A 179 -11.59 4.99 10.63
C ALA A 179 -12.01 3.60 10.10
N SER A 180 -11.09 2.85 9.48
CA SER A 180 -11.39 1.51 8.98
C SER A 180 -11.73 0.51 10.09
N SER A 181 -11.10 0.64 11.25
CA SER A 181 -11.17 -0.32 12.36
C SER A 181 -11.86 0.21 13.62
N MET A 182 -11.94 1.54 13.81
CA MET A 182 -12.49 2.17 15.03
C MET A 182 -13.95 1.77 15.30
N PHE A 183 -14.71 1.49 14.25
CA PHE A 183 -16.10 1.07 14.37
C PHE A 183 -16.27 -0.42 14.74
N ALA A 184 -15.22 -1.26 14.65
CA ALA A 184 -15.34 -2.69 14.86
C ALA A 184 -15.96 -3.08 16.22
N PRO A 185 -15.57 -2.50 17.39
CA PRO A 185 -16.24 -2.77 18.65
C PRO A 185 -17.65 -2.16 18.72
N GLY A 186 -17.93 -1.12 17.95
CA GLY A 186 -19.21 -0.41 17.91
C GLY A 186 -20.28 -1.12 17.10
N VAL A 187 -19.93 -2.13 16.27
CA VAL A 187 -20.87 -2.80 15.37
C VAL A 187 -21.99 -3.50 16.13
N THR A 188 -21.70 -4.08 17.29
CA THR A 188 -22.70 -4.76 18.13
C THR A 188 -23.80 -3.83 18.64
N PHE A 189 -23.48 -2.56 18.87
CA PHE A 189 -24.48 -1.55 19.27
C PHE A 189 -25.32 -1.11 18.08
N ALA A 190 -24.72 -0.96 16.89
CA ALA A 190 -25.44 -0.67 15.66
C ALA A 190 -26.36 -1.82 15.25
N ASP A 191 -25.91 -3.08 15.38
CA ASP A 191 -26.73 -4.27 15.11
C ASP A 191 -27.97 -4.32 16.02
N LYS A 192 -27.82 -3.99 17.30
CA LYS A 192 -28.96 -3.91 18.22
C LYS A 192 -29.94 -2.81 17.82
N GLU A 193 -29.46 -1.64 17.43
CA GLU A 193 -30.29 -0.52 17.04
C GLU A 193 -31.04 -0.79 15.71
N PHE A 194 -30.37 -1.42 14.73
CA PHE A 194 -30.94 -1.75 13.43
C PHE A 194 -31.59 -3.13 13.38
N HIS A 195 -31.73 -3.83 14.51
CA HIS A 195 -32.31 -5.18 14.61
C HIS A 195 -31.66 -6.21 13.66
N ASN A 196 -30.34 -6.10 13.45
CA ASN A 196 -29.61 -7.01 12.58
C ASN A 196 -29.16 -8.27 13.34
N SER A 197 -29.56 -9.44 12.83
CA SER A 197 -29.16 -10.75 13.35
C SER A 197 -28.07 -11.43 12.51
N SER A 198 -27.69 -10.85 11.36
CA SER A 198 -26.73 -11.43 10.43
C SER A 198 -25.29 -11.06 10.80
N LEU A 199 -24.54 -12.00 11.34
CA LEU A 199 -23.10 -11.82 11.64
C LEU A 199 -22.26 -11.51 10.40
N ILE A 200 -22.70 -11.98 9.22
CA ILE A 200 -22.03 -11.69 7.95
C ILE A 200 -22.18 -10.20 7.62
N LEU A 201 -23.39 -9.66 7.78
CA LEU A 201 -23.66 -8.25 7.48
C LEU A 201 -22.94 -7.33 8.48
N SER A 202 -22.85 -7.71 9.76
CA SER A 202 -22.07 -7.03 10.78
C SER A 202 -20.59 -6.95 10.39
N SER A 203 -19.99 -8.06 10.01
CA SER A 203 -18.58 -8.12 9.56
C SER A 203 -18.38 -7.30 8.30
N PHE A 204 -19.33 -7.34 7.36
CA PHE A 204 -19.27 -6.56 6.12
C PHE A 204 -19.37 -5.06 6.39
N THR A 205 -20.17 -4.63 7.35
CA THR A 205 -20.28 -3.22 7.74
C THR A 205 -18.92 -2.66 8.18
N VAL A 206 -18.08 -3.45 8.83
CA VAL A 206 -16.71 -3.04 9.21
C VAL A 206 -15.79 -3.06 7.98
N SER A 207 -15.77 -4.15 7.23
CA SER A 207 -14.78 -4.40 6.18
C SER A 207 -15.04 -3.65 4.87
N ILE A 208 -16.27 -3.20 4.60
CA ILE A 208 -16.65 -2.49 3.38
C ILE A 208 -15.86 -1.19 3.16
N PHE A 209 -15.43 -0.54 4.23
CA PHE A 209 -14.58 0.65 4.16
C PHE A 209 -13.30 0.37 3.37
N VAL A 210 -12.71 -0.82 3.54
CA VAL A 210 -11.49 -1.24 2.84
C VAL A 210 -11.75 -1.52 1.36
N LEU A 211 -12.98 -1.85 0.97
CA LEU A 211 -13.34 -1.96 -0.45
C LEU A 211 -13.21 -0.59 -1.15
N GLY A 212 -13.44 0.51 -0.44
CA GLY A 212 -13.14 1.86 -0.92
C GLY A 212 -11.65 2.05 -1.27
N TYR A 213 -10.75 1.36 -0.55
CA TYR A 213 -9.30 1.36 -0.84
C TYR A 213 -8.92 0.53 -2.09
N VAL A 214 -9.83 -0.26 -2.66
CA VAL A 214 -9.64 -0.91 -3.97
C VAL A 214 -9.83 0.11 -5.09
N VAL A 215 -10.92 0.87 -5.03
CA VAL A 215 -11.34 1.77 -6.11
C VAL A 215 -10.61 3.12 -6.03
N GLY A 216 -10.46 3.66 -4.82
CA GLY A 216 -9.93 5.00 -4.61
C GLY A 216 -8.54 5.23 -5.21
N PRO A 217 -7.52 4.41 -4.95
CA PRO A 217 -6.19 4.56 -5.53
C PRO A 217 -6.16 4.52 -7.06
N LEU A 218 -7.01 3.69 -7.68
CA LEU A 218 -7.09 3.59 -9.14
C LEU A 218 -7.56 4.90 -9.78
N ILE A 219 -8.39 5.67 -9.08
CA ILE A 219 -8.94 6.94 -9.55
C ILE A 219 -8.07 8.11 -9.06
N LEU A 220 -7.83 8.20 -7.76
CA LEU A 220 -7.23 9.38 -7.13
C LEU A 220 -5.74 9.54 -7.45
N ALA A 221 -4.98 8.43 -7.63
CA ALA A 221 -3.57 8.53 -7.96
C ALA A 221 -3.35 9.15 -9.35
N PRO A 222 -3.96 8.65 -10.45
CA PRO A 222 -3.84 9.27 -11.76
C PRO A 222 -4.38 10.71 -11.81
N LEU A 223 -5.51 10.98 -11.15
CA LEU A 223 -6.05 12.34 -11.05
C LEU A 223 -5.04 13.29 -10.40
N SER A 224 -4.33 12.84 -9.35
CA SER A 224 -3.34 13.67 -8.68
C SER A 224 -2.09 13.97 -9.53
N GLU A 225 -1.78 13.10 -10.48
CA GLU A 225 -0.70 13.33 -11.45
C GLU A 225 -1.10 14.34 -12.51
N MET A 226 -2.37 14.34 -12.94
CA MET A 226 -2.90 15.22 -13.98
C MET A 226 -3.31 16.60 -13.46
N TYR A 227 -4.04 16.65 -12.36
CA TYR A 227 -4.64 17.89 -11.83
C TYR A 227 -3.87 18.48 -10.64
N GLY A 228 -2.91 17.75 -10.11
CA GLY A 228 -2.06 18.16 -8.99
C GLY A 228 -2.37 17.45 -7.69
N ARG A 229 -1.35 17.38 -6.83
CA ARG A 229 -1.43 16.68 -5.55
C ARG A 229 -2.39 17.37 -4.58
N ARG A 230 -2.32 18.71 -4.50
CA ARG A 230 -3.10 19.52 -3.55
C ARG A 230 -4.60 19.31 -3.72
N TYR A 231 -5.12 19.61 -4.90
CA TYR A 231 -6.58 19.61 -5.12
C TYR A 231 -7.21 18.23 -4.99
N VAL A 232 -6.53 17.19 -5.47
CA VAL A 232 -7.07 15.83 -5.42
C VAL A 232 -7.00 15.26 -4.01
N LEU A 233 -5.95 15.57 -3.23
CA LEU A 233 -5.87 15.20 -1.81
C LEU A 233 -6.98 15.87 -1.00
N THR A 234 -7.15 17.18 -1.15
CA THR A 234 -8.22 17.93 -0.46
C THR A 234 -9.60 17.41 -0.86
N GLY A 235 -9.85 17.16 -2.15
CA GLY A 235 -11.11 16.56 -2.63
C GLY A 235 -11.38 15.19 -2.02
N GLY A 236 -10.37 14.32 -1.96
CA GLY A 236 -10.48 13.01 -1.30
C GLY A 236 -10.80 13.15 0.19
N ASN A 237 -10.12 14.06 0.90
CA ASN A 237 -10.37 14.32 2.31
C ASN A 237 -11.78 14.90 2.57
N ILE A 238 -12.27 15.79 1.71
CA ILE A 238 -13.65 16.32 1.79
C ILE A 238 -14.65 15.18 1.62
N ILE A 239 -14.48 14.31 0.62
CA ILE A 239 -15.32 13.13 0.42
C ILE A 239 -15.30 12.27 1.69
N PHE A 240 -14.12 11.99 2.27
CA PHE A 240 -14.00 11.25 3.52
C PHE A 240 -14.80 11.90 4.66
N CYS A 241 -14.62 13.21 4.90
CA CYS A 241 -15.30 13.93 5.96
C CYS A 241 -16.82 13.98 5.79
N VAL A 242 -17.31 14.27 4.58
CA VAL A 242 -18.76 14.31 4.28
C VAL A 242 -19.41 12.95 4.56
N TRP A 243 -18.78 11.87 4.13
CA TRP A 243 -19.35 10.54 4.36
C TRP A 243 -19.15 10.04 5.79
N GLN A 244 -18.27 10.62 6.61
CA GLN A 244 -18.29 10.39 8.06
C GLN A 244 -19.55 10.98 8.71
N ILE A 245 -20.02 12.16 8.25
CA ILE A 245 -21.32 12.71 8.68
C ILE A 245 -22.45 11.75 8.25
N GLY A 246 -22.41 11.29 7.00
CA GLY A 246 -23.36 10.29 6.51
C GLY A 246 -23.43 9.05 7.41
N CYS A 247 -22.27 8.49 7.78
CA CYS A 247 -22.19 7.33 8.68
C CYS A 247 -22.77 7.63 10.07
N ALA A 248 -22.52 8.82 10.63
CA ALA A 248 -23.05 9.23 11.93
C ALA A 248 -24.59 9.37 11.93
N LEU A 249 -25.16 9.78 10.80
CA LEU A 249 -26.60 10.02 10.62
C LEU A 249 -27.32 8.86 9.90
N ALA A 250 -26.67 7.73 9.67
CA ALA A 250 -27.24 6.62 8.92
C ALA A 250 -28.54 6.10 9.55
N PRO A 251 -29.65 6.03 8.79
CA PRO A 251 -30.95 5.58 9.29
C PRO A 251 -31.11 4.05 9.26
N SER A 252 -30.27 3.34 8.51
CA SER A 252 -30.29 1.88 8.38
C SER A 252 -28.91 1.29 8.19
N LEU A 253 -28.75 -0.01 8.46
CA LEU A 253 -27.48 -0.70 8.29
C LEU A 253 -27.01 -0.71 6.83
N SER A 254 -27.93 -0.89 5.86
CA SER A 254 -27.61 -0.86 4.43
C SER A 254 -27.08 0.52 4.00
N THR A 255 -27.68 1.60 4.50
CA THR A 255 -27.22 2.97 4.25
C THR A 255 -25.85 3.20 4.87
N LEU A 256 -25.62 2.71 6.09
CA LEU A 256 -24.34 2.79 6.76
C LEU A 256 -23.25 2.09 5.95
N ILE A 257 -23.52 0.90 5.40
CA ILE A 257 -22.61 0.15 4.53
C ILE A 257 -22.22 0.99 3.30
N GLY A 258 -23.20 1.58 2.61
CA GLY A 258 -22.95 2.44 1.45
C GLY A 258 -22.08 3.66 1.80
N PHE A 259 -22.39 4.33 2.91
CA PHE A 259 -21.66 5.52 3.35
C PHE A 259 -20.22 5.17 3.80
N ARG A 260 -20.01 4.03 4.44
CA ARG A 260 -18.67 3.54 4.79
C ARG A 260 -17.82 3.24 3.56
N PHE A 261 -18.40 2.67 2.50
CA PHE A 261 -17.69 2.48 1.22
C PHE A 261 -17.22 3.82 0.65
N MET A 262 -18.10 4.81 0.58
CA MET A 262 -17.77 6.14 0.06
C MET A 262 -16.74 6.87 0.93
N ALA A 263 -16.84 6.74 2.26
CA ALA A 263 -15.84 7.27 3.18
C ALA A 263 -14.46 6.59 2.96
N GLY A 264 -14.44 5.27 2.73
CA GLY A 264 -13.21 4.53 2.39
C GLY A 264 -12.59 4.99 1.06
N LEU A 265 -13.42 5.24 0.04
CA LEU A 265 -12.97 5.76 -1.26
C LEU A 265 -12.23 7.10 -1.07
N GLY A 266 -12.84 8.06 -0.36
CA GLY A 266 -12.21 9.35 -0.07
C GLY A 266 -10.94 9.20 0.78
N GLY A 267 -11.01 8.39 1.85
CA GLY A 267 -9.91 8.16 2.78
C GLY A 267 -8.69 7.45 2.17
N SER A 268 -8.84 6.77 1.03
CA SER A 268 -7.72 6.14 0.32
C SER A 268 -6.76 7.14 -0.31
N GLY A 269 -7.23 8.37 -0.59
CA GLY A 269 -6.46 9.41 -1.25
C GLY A 269 -5.20 9.81 -0.47
N CYS A 270 -5.29 9.93 0.85
CA CYS A 270 -4.14 10.29 1.69
C CYS A 270 -3.01 9.26 1.63
N LEU A 271 -3.33 7.96 1.54
CA LEU A 271 -2.34 6.88 1.46
C LEU A 271 -1.55 6.91 0.16
N THR A 272 -2.22 7.15 -0.96
CA THR A 272 -1.61 7.11 -2.30
C THR A 272 -0.93 8.41 -2.67
N ILE A 273 -1.61 9.54 -2.47
CA ILE A 273 -1.11 10.87 -2.83
C ILE A 273 -0.02 11.32 -1.86
N GLY A 274 -0.17 11.04 -0.56
CA GLY A 274 0.78 11.43 0.48
C GLY A 274 2.17 10.85 0.25
N ALA A 275 2.27 9.58 -0.14
CA ALA A 275 3.56 8.97 -0.51
C ALA A 275 4.22 9.68 -1.71
N GLY A 276 3.43 10.07 -2.71
CA GLY A 276 3.88 10.86 -3.86
C GLY A 276 4.40 12.23 -3.44
N MET A 277 3.66 12.93 -2.56
CA MET A 277 4.08 14.25 -2.04
C MET A 277 5.41 14.18 -1.27
N ILE A 278 5.62 13.13 -0.46
CA ILE A 278 6.91 12.93 0.24
C ILE A 278 8.06 12.74 -0.77
N ALA A 279 7.80 12.01 -1.87
CA ALA A 279 8.77 11.84 -2.94
C ALA A 279 9.10 13.16 -3.65
N ASP A 280 8.11 14.06 -3.78
CA ASP A 280 8.25 15.38 -4.38
C ASP A 280 8.98 16.39 -3.45
N LEU A 281 8.87 16.24 -2.11
CA LEU A 281 9.41 17.17 -1.11
C LEU A 281 10.83 16.86 -0.65
N PHE A 282 11.26 15.59 -0.66
CA PHE A 282 12.53 15.17 -0.07
C PHE A 282 13.46 14.51 -1.06
N HIS A 283 14.73 14.89 -1.00
CA HIS A 283 15.81 14.17 -1.67
C HIS A 283 15.95 12.74 -1.11
N ALA A 284 16.55 11.85 -1.91
CA ALA A 284 16.66 10.42 -1.59
C ALA A 284 17.33 10.11 -0.23
N ASP A 285 18.26 10.96 0.21
CA ASP A 285 18.98 10.84 1.49
C ASP A 285 18.07 11.07 2.72
N ARG A 286 17.11 11.97 2.65
CA ARG A 286 16.19 12.33 3.75
C ARG A 286 14.79 11.72 3.61
N ARG A 287 14.44 11.23 2.43
CA ARG A 287 13.13 10.63 2.12
C ARG A 287 12.80 9.46 3.05
N GLY A 288 13.82 8.67 3.47
CA GLY A 288 13.61 7.53 4.35
C GLY A 288 12.97 7.90 5.69
N LEU A 289 13.44 8.97 6.35
CA LEU A 289 12.88 9.43 7.62
C LEU A 289 11.43 9.95 7.44
N ALA A 290 11.19 10.75 6.39
CA ALA A 290 9.86 11.30 6.10
C ALA A 290 8.85 10.18 5.79
N THR A 291 9.26 9.18 5.01
CA THR A 291 8.42 7.99 4.71
C THR A 291 8.15 7.16 5.97
N SER A 292 9.14 7.03 6.87
CA SER A 292 8.94 6.31 8.13
C SER A 292 7.91 7.00 9.01
N LEU A 293 7.98 8.33 9.16
CA LEU A 293 6.99 9.12 9.91
C LEU A 293 5.58 8.97 9.31
N PHE A 294 5.47 9.10 7.99
CA PHE A 294 4.23 8.90 7.27
C PHE A 294 3.64 7.49 7.46
N SER A 295 4.49 6.45 7.48
CA SER A 295 4.07 5.06 7.61
C SER A 295 3.59 4.69 9.02
N LEU A 296 3.87 5.51 10.04
CA LEU A 296 3.32 5.30 11.39
C LEU A 296 1.78 5.36 11.38
N GLY A 297 1.19 6.20 10.53
CA GLY A 297 -0.25 6.34 10.42
C GLY A 297 -0.95 5.03 10.07
N PRO A 298 -0.66 4.41 8.90
CA PRO A 298 -1.26 3.13 8.51
C PRO A 298 -0.96 1.99 9.49
N LEU A 299 0.10 2.09 10.26
CA LEU A 299 0.51 1.08 11.23
C LEU A 299 -0.29 1.16 12.53
N PHE A 300 -0.34 2.35 13.15
CA PHE A 300 -0.96 2.53 14.45
C PHE A 300 -2.45 2.82 14.37
N GLY A 301 -2.95 3.39 13.26
CA GLY A 301 -4.37 3.67 13.07
C GLY A 301 -5.26 2.46 13.35
N PRO A 302 -5.02 1.32 12.69
CA PRO A 302 -5.85 0.13 12.87
C PRO A 302 -5.78 -0.51 14.27
N VAL A 303 -4.73 -0.24 15.04
CA VAL A 303 -4.58 -0.75 16.42
C VAL A 303 -5.27 0.17 17.42
N ILE A 304 -5.02 1.48 17.31
CA ILE A 304 -5.60 2.48 18.22
C ILE A 304 -7.11 2.62 17.95
N GLY A 305 -7.53 2.37 16.69
CA GLY A 305 -8.93 2.45 16.30
C GLY A 305 -9.87 1.66 17.19
N PRO A 306 -9.75 0.33 17.29
CA PRO A 306 -10.62 -0.46 18.11
C PRO A 306 -10.54 -0.14 19.61
N ILE A 307 -9.36 0.25 20.10
CA ILE A 307 -9.20 0.66 21.51
C ILE A 307 -10.06 1.90 21.77
N ALA A 308 -9.83 2.98 21.02
CA ALA A 308 -10.60 4.21 21.16
C ALA A 308 -12.10 4.00 20.85
N GLY A 309 -12.37 3.21 19.81
CA GLY A 309 -13.74 2.92 19.35
C GLY A 309 -14.58 2.16 20.36
N GLY A 310 -13.98 1.22 21.10
CA GLY A 310 -14.67 0.48 22.15
C GLY A 310 -15.17 1.40 23.28
N PHE A 311 -14.29 2.25 23.80
CA PHE A 311 -14.65 3.22 24.84
C PHE A 311 -15.68 4.24 24.34
N VAL A 312 -15.50 4.79 23.14
CA VAL A 312 -16.44 5.75 22.56
C VAL A 312 -17.81 5.14 22.34
N ALA A 313 -17.87 3.97 21.71
CA ALA A 313 -19.12 3.31 21.35
C ALA A 313 -19.94 2.93 22.60
N GLN A 314 -19.30 2.52 23.69
CA GLN A 314 -20.00 2.11 24.91
C GLN A 314 -20.40 3.30 25.78
N ARG A 315 -19.57 4.35 25.89
CA ARG A 315 -19.78 5.47 26.84
C ARG A 315 -20.68 6.57 26.29
N ILE A 316 -20.52 6.93 25.01
CA ILE A 316 -21.21 8.05 24.38
C ILE A 316 -22.00 7.65 23.13
N GLY A 317 -21.92 6.37 22.72
CA GLY A 317 -22.66 5.81 21.58
C GLY A 317 -21.82 5.65 20.33
N TRP A 318 -22.17 4.62 19.54
CA TRP A 318 -21.40 4.23 18.35
C TRP A 318 -21.37 5.30 17.25
N ARG A 319 -22.40 6.17 17.15
CA ARG A 319 -22.43 7.28 16.19
C ARG A 319 -21.33 8.31 16.46
N TRP A 320 -20.90 8.48 17.70
CA TRP A 320 -19.82 9.39 18.06
C TRP A 320 -18.45 8.95 17.53
N VAL A 321 -18.27 7.67 17.21
CA VAL A 321 -17.08 7.20 16.49
C VAL A 321 -16.91 7.99 15.18
N PHE A 322 -17.98 8.15 14.42
CA PHE A 322 -17.96 8.89 13.15
C PHE A 322 -17.86 10.39 13.32
N TRP A 323 -18.51 10.95 14.35
CA TRP A 323 -18.37 12.38 14.66
C TRP A 323 -16.94 12.76 15.05
N ILE A 324 -16.26 11.96 15.85
CA ILE A 324 -14.86 12.19 16.23
C ILE A 324 -13.96 12.13 15.00
N LEU A 325 -14.18 11.14 14.11
CA LEU A 325 -13.44 11.01 12.86
C LEU A 325 -13.68 12.19 11.91
N PHE A 326 -14.92 12.68 11.84
CA PHE A 326 -15.28 13.86 11.08
C PHE A 326 -14.58 15.12 11.62
N ILE A 327 -14.65 15.37 12.92
CA ILE A 327 -14.04 16.54 13.54
C ILE A 327 -12.52 16.53 13.35
N ALA A 328 -11.86 15.40 13.68
CA ALA A 328 -10.42 15.26 13.53
C ALA A 328 -9.99 15.36 12.06
N GLY A 329 -10.70 14.68 11.15
CA GLY A 329 -10.43 14.72 9.70
C GLY A 329 -10.61 16.13 9.14
N THR A 330 -11.64 16.87 9.58
CA THR A 330 -11.91 18.25 9.14
C THR A 330 -10.83 19.21 9.62
N ILE A 331 -10.42 19.15 10.88
CA ILE A 331 -9.35 20.00 11.43
C ILE A 331 -8.06 19.78 10.64
N ILE A 332 -7.69 18.54 10.39
CA ILE A 332 -6.47 18.20 9.63
C ILE A 332 -6.61 18.65 8.18
N THR A 333 -7.77 18.47 7.56
CA THR A 333 -8.01 18.89 6.17
C THR A 333 -7.92 20.40 6.02
N ILE A 334 -8.47 21.16 6.95
CA ILE A 334 -8.32 22.63 7.00
C ILE A 334 -6.84 22.99 7.16
N GLY A 335 -6.11 22.35 8.08
CA GLY A 335 -4.68 22.55 8.25
C GLY A 335 -3.88 22.26 6.97
N ILE A 336 -4.23 21.18 6.26
CA ILE A 336 -3.63 20.86 4.96
C ILE A 336 -3.94 21.96 3.96
N GLU A 337 -5.19 22.40 3.82
CA GLU A 337 -5.56 23.39 2.81
C GLU A 337 -4.91 24.76 3.05
N CYS A 338 -4.77 25.18 4.32
CA CYS A 338 -4.11 26.43 4.68
C CYS A 338 -2.59 26.43 4.41
N LEU A 339 -1.93 25.28 4.57
CA LEU A 339 -0.47 25.19 4.51
C LEU A 339 0.05 24.49 3.25
N ASN A 340 -0.82 23.73 2.55
CA ASN A 340 -0.43 22.93 1.41
C ASN A 340 -0.25 23.79 0.16
N VAL A 341 0.86 23.55 -0.52
CA VAL A 341 1.19 24.11 -1.82
C VAL A 341 1.29 22.95 -2.79
N GLU A 342 1.03 23.20 -4.07
CA GLU A 342 1.22 22.18 -5.10
C GLU A 342 2.65 21.66 -5.09
N THR A 343 2.80 20.32 -5.06
CA THR A 343 4.10 19.65 -5.00
C THR A 343 4.44 18.86 -6.26
N ASN A 344 3.52 18.78 -7.25
CA ASN A 344 3.78 18.07 -8.49
C ASN A 344 4.68 18.88 -9.43
N PRO A 345 5.97 18.52 -9.62
CA PRO A 345 6.91 19.30 -10.43
C PRO A 345 6.45 19.41 -11.90
N ARG A 346 5.85 18.36 -12.45
CA ARG A 346 5.36 18.35 -13.85
C ARG A 346 4.27 19.38 -14.06
N LEU A 347 3.30 19.45 -13.11
CA LEU A 347 2.20 20.41 -13.20
C LEU A 347 2.68 21.85 -12.99
N LEU A 348 3.62 22.07 -12.07
CA LEU A 348 4.20 23.40 -11.83
C LEU A 348 4.88 23.93 -13.10
N ILE A 349 5.72 23.12 -13.74
CA ILE A 349 6.37 23.53 -15.00
C ILE A 349 5.34 23.69 -16.13
N LYS A 350 4.32 22.83 -16.22
CA LYS A 350 3.24 23.00 -17.21
C LYS A 350 2.50 24.34 -17.04
N ARG A 351 2.24 24.76 -15.79
CA ARG A 351 1.65 26.08 -15.51
C ARG A 351 2.62 27.21 -15.87
N LYS A 352 3.93 27.03 -15.61
CA LYS A 352 4.99 27.98 -15.97
C LYS A 352 5.09 28.13 -17.50
N VAL A 353 5.02 27.03 -18.26
CA VAL A 353 4.96 27.04 -19.74
C VAL A 353 3.77 27.87 -20.21
N ALA A 354 2.57 27.61 -19.70
CA ALA A 354 1.36 28.34 -20.09
C ALA A 354 1.44 29.85 -19.77
N ARG A 355 2.07 30.22 -18.64
CA ARG A 355 2.32 31.62 -18.25
C ARG A 355 3.31 32.28 -19.23
N LEU A 356 4.49 31.67 -19.39
CA LEU A 356 5.54 32.22 -20.26
C LEU A 356 5.14 32.27 -21.74
N SER A 357 4.35 31.31 -22.22
CA SER A 357 3.81 31.33 -23.59
C SER A 357 2.93 32.56 -23.83
N LYS A 358 2.13 32.98 -22.84
CA LYS A 358 1.33 34.21 -22.93
C LYS A 358 2.17 35.48 -22.79
N GLU A 359 3.12 35.50 -21.85
CA GLU A 359 3.98 36.67 -21.59
C GLU A 359 4.93 36.95 -22.75
N LEU A 360 5.51 35.92 -23.35
CA LEU A 360 6.48 36.03 -24.44
C LEU A 360 5.82 35.95 -25.82
N ASN A 361 4.51 35.74 -25.91
CA ASN A 361 3.74 35.50 -27.12
C ASN A 361 4.38 34.42 -28.02
N ARG A 362 4.88 33.33 -27.40
CA ARG A 362 5.55 32.21 -28.06
C ARG A 362 4.75 30.93 -27.88
N SER A 363 4.44 30.25 -28.98
CA SER A 363 3.69 28.97 -28.98
C SER A 363 4.59 27.73 -29.03
N ASP A 364 5.90 27.89 -29.19
CA ASP A 364 6.89 26.83 -29.34
C ASP A 364 7.43 26.32 -27.98
N LEU A 365 7.00 26.93 -26.88
CA LEU A 365 7.46 26.56 -25.53
C LEU A 365 6.89 25.23 -25.08
N ARG A 366 7.76 24.34 -24.59
CA ARG A 366 7.40 23.01 -24.07
C ARG A 366 8.03 22.73 -22.70
N SER A 367 7.38 21.86 -21.93
CA SER A 367 7.90 21.43 -20.63
C SER A 367 9.13 20.53 -20.81
N VAL A 368 10.12 20.71 -19.94
CA VAL A 368 11.28 19.81 -19.83
C VAL A 368 10.88 18.36 -19.46
N TYR A 369 9.68 18.18 -18.90
CA TYR A 369 9.15 16.87 -18.53
C TYR A 369 8.31 16.21 -19.61
N ASP A 370 8.04 16.91 -20.74
CA ASP A 370 7.28 16.36 -21.85
C ASP A 370 8.27 15.72 -22.87
N PRO A 371 8.08 14.45 -23.23
CA PRO A 371 8.90 13.81 -24.25
C PRO A 371 8.74 14.52 -25.60
N SER A 372 9.84 14.62 -26.36
CA SER A 372 9.90 15.33 -27.66
C SER A 372 8.92 14.82 -28.74
N ASN A 373 8.32 13.63 -28.52
CA ASN A 373 7.44 12.94 -29.49
C ASN A 373 6.10 12.51 -28.89
N SER A 374 5.59 13.18 -27.83
CA SER A 374 4.26 12.84 -27.35
C SER A 374 3.20 13.27 -28.36
N ALA A 375 2.72 12.31 -29.17
CA ALA A 375 1.45 12.45 -29.85
C ALA A 375 0.39 12.96 -28.85
N HIS A 376 -0.46 13.88 -29.25
CA HIS A 376 -1.56 14.43 -28.45
C HIS A 376 -2.52 13.30 -28.02
N HIS A 377 -2.16 12.59 -26.95
CA HIS A 377 -3.09 11.67 -26.33
C HIS A 377 -4.15 12.48 -25.57
N SER A 378 -5.40 12.18 -25.82
CA SER A 378 -6.53 12.74 -25.05
C SER A 378 -6.30 12.50 -23.55
N ASN A 379 -6.58 13.51 -22.72
CA ASN A 379 -6.50 13.36 -21.25
C ASN A 379 -7.28 12.15 -20.74
N ALA A 380 -8.40 11.80 -21.38
CA ALA A 380 -9.19 10.62 -21.04
C ALA A 380 -8.43 9.30 -21.32
N SER A 381 -7.70 9.19 -22.44
CA SER A 381 -6.91 7.99 -22.75
C SER A 381 -5.71 7.83 -21.81
N VAL A 382 -5.06 8.93 -21.43
CA VAL A 382 -3.97 8.93 -20.43
C VAL A 382 -4.49 8.47 -19.08
N LEU A 383 -5.65 8.98 -18.63
CA LEU A 383 -6.30 8.60 -17.39
C LEU A 383 -6.69 7.11 -17.40
N ALA A 384 -7.38 6.66 -18.46
CA ALA A 384 -7.80 5.27 -18.59
C ALA A 384 -6.60 4.31 -18.57
N ASN A 385 -5.54 4.62 -19.31
CA ASN A 385 -4.32 3.83 -19.31
C ASN A 385 -3.65 3.79 -17.93
N ALA A 386 -3.61 4.92 -17.21
CA ALA A 386 -3.05 4.98 -15.86
C ALA A 386 -3.88 4.17 -14.85
N MET A 387 -5.22 4.15 -14.98
CA MET A 387 -6.12 3.34 -14.16
C MET A 387 -5.99 1.84 -14.44
N ILE A 388 -5.83 1.45 -15.70
CA ILE A 388 -5.76 0.04 -16.10
C ILE A 388 -4.37 -0.54 -15.86
N ARG A 389 -3.31 0.26 -15.85
CA ARG A 389 -1.92 -0.19 -15.69
C ARG A 389 -1.66 -1.05 -14.46
N PRO A 390 -2.14 -0.73 -13.24
CA PRO A 390 -2.00 -1.60 -12.08
C PRO A 390 -2.66 -2.98 -12.28
N LEU A 391 -3.82 -3.02 -12.92
CA LEU A 391 -4.54 -4.28 -13.22
C LEU A 391 -3.79 -5.09 -14.27
N LYS A 392 -3.25 -4.45 -15.32
CA LYS A 392 -2.38 -5.12 -16.28
C LYS A 392 -1.13 -5.72 -15.60
N MET A 393 -0.50 -4.97 -14.68
CA MET A 393 0.64 -5.51 -13.93
C MET A 393 0.27 -6.71 -13.07
N LEU A 394 -0.91 -6.69 -12.46
CA LEU A 394 -1.42 -7.81 -11.65
C LEU A 394 -1.63 -9.07 -12.50
N VAL A 395 -2.18 -8.94 -13.72
CA VAL A 395 -2.52 -10.08 -14.58
C VAL A 395 -1.30 -10.59 -15.38
N PHE A 396 -0.50 -9.68 -15.94
CA PHE A 396 0.58 -10.04 -16.87
C PHE A 396 1.94 -10.28 -16.21
N SER A 397 2.13 -9.88 -14.94
CA SER A 397 3.36 -10.16 -14.21
C SER A 397 3.16 -11.27 -13.18
N PRO A 398 3.65 -12.50 -13.42
CA PRO A 398 3.51 -13.60 -12.47
C PRO A 398 4.10 -13.28 -11.09
N ILE A 399 5.17 -12.49 -11.06
CA ILE A 399 5.81 -12.07 -9.81
C ILE A 399 4.89 -11.14 -9.01
N VAL A 400 4.34 -10.11 -9.69
CA VAL A 400 3.42 -9.17 -9.04
C VAL A 400 2.17 -9.92 -8.57
N PHE A 401 1.63 -10.83 -9.38
CA PHE A 401 0.46 -11.64 -9.02
C PHE A 401 0.69 -12.47 -7.75
N ILE A 402 1.77 -13.28 -7.71
CA ILE A 402 2.05 -14.19 -6.58
C ILE A 402 2.29 -13.39 -5.28
N LEU A 403 3.09 -12.33 -5.34
CA LEU A 403 3.36 -11.50 -4.16
C LEU A 403 2.14 -10.69 -3.73
N SER A 404 1.34 -10.21 -4.68
CA SER A 404 0.08 -9.54 -4.40
C SER A 404 -0.92 -10.48 -3.73
N LEU A 405 -1.04 -11.71 -4.21
CA LEU A 405 -1.90 -12.73 -3.62
C LEU A 405 -1.46 -13.08 -2.20
N TYR A 406 -0.16 -13.28 -1.99
CA TYR A 406 0.37 -13.55 -0.65
C TYR A 406 0.07 -12.40 0.31
N MET A 407 0.39 -11.17 -0.07
CA MET A 407 0.09 -9.98 0.74
C MET A 407 -1.42 -9.81 0.95
N ALA A 408 -2.24 -10.12 -0.05
CA ALA A 408 -3.69 -10.02 0.01
C ALA A 408 -4.28 -10.97 1.05
N VAL A 409 -3.85 -12.23 1.08
CA VAL A 409 -4.29 -13.19 2.09
C VAL A 409 -3.90 -12.73 3.48
N VAL A 410 -2.63 -12.36 3.71
CA VAL A 410 -2.16 -11.89 5.03
C VAL A 410 -2.94 -10.67 5.51
N TYR A 411 -3.25 -9.73 4.60
CA TYR A 411 -4.05 -8.55 4.91
C TYR A 411 -5.52 -8.88 5.19
N GLY A 412 -6.07 -9.83 4.45
CA GLY A 412 -7.41 -10.36 4.70
C GLY A 412 -7.52 -11.04 6.07
N LEU A 413 -6.49 -11.81 6.47
CA LEU A 413 -6.39 -12.41 7.81
C LEU A 413 -6.35 -11.34 8.91
N LEU A 414 -5.65 -10.22 8.69
CA LEU A 414 -5.66 -9.08 9.60
C LEU A 414 -7.07 -8.53 9.80
N TYR A 415 -7.79 -8.28 8.70
CA TYR A 415 -9.14 -7.73 8.79
C TYR A 415 -10.14 -8.73 9.36
N LEU A 416 -9.93 -10.04 9.16
CA LEU A 416 -10.69 -11.08 9.84
C LEU A 416 -10.49 -10.98 11.36
N LEU A 417 -9.26 -10.80 11.84
CA LEU A 417 -8.98 -10.55 13.23
C LEU A 417 -9.68 -9.26 13.72
N PHE A 418 -9.66 -8.16 12.95
CA PHE A 418 -10.34 -6.92 13.33
C PHE A 418 -11.86 -7.06 13.49
N THR A 419 -12.50 -7.97 12.78
CA THR A 419 -13.94 -8.19 12.89
C THR A 419 -14.31 -9.23 13.96
N THR A 420 -13.36 -10.05 14.41
CA THR A 420 -13.66 -11.20 15.28
C THR A 420 -13.09 -11.09 16.69
N ILE A 421 -11.95 -10.41 16.90
CA ILE A 421 -11.29 -10.36 18.23
C ILE A 421 -12.24 -9.85 19.32
N THR A 422 -12.93 -8.72 19.09
CA THR A 422 -13.86 -8.15 20.09
C THR A 422 -14.93 -9.15 20.47
N THR A 423 -15.59 -9.77 19.48
CA THR A 423 -16.65 -10.76 19.71
C THR A 423 -16.10 -11.97 20.49
N VAL A 424 -14.94 -12.49 20.10
CA VAL A 424 -14.30 -13.63 20.78
C VAL A 424 -14.03 -13.34 22.25
N PHE A 425 -13.50 -12.13 22.58
CA PHE A 425 -13.23 -11.76 23.98
C PHE A 425 -14.51 -11.51 24.77
N THR A 426 -15.57 -10.97 24.15
CA THR A 426 -16.87 -10.83 24.77
C THR A 426 -17.51 -12.20 25.07
N ASP A 427 -17.48 -13.13 24.11
CA ASP A 427 -18.14 -14.45 24.25
C ASP A 427 -17.41 -15.38 25.23
N LYS A 428 -16.06 -15.40 25.20
CA LYS A 428 -15.25 -16.35 25.98
C LYS A 428 -14.82 -15.83 27.34
N TYR A 429 -14.47 -14.55 27.42
CA TYR A 429 -13.94 -13.94 28.63
C TYR A 429 -14.93 -12.98 29.29
N HIS A 430 -16.13 -12.83 28.72
CA HIS A 430 -17.20 -11.95 29.21
C HIS A 430 -16.75 -10.50 29.40
N TRP A 431 -15.81 -10.06 28.54
CA TRP A 431 -15.36 -8.68 28.56
C TRP A 431 -16.46 -7.75 28.06
N ALA A 432 -16.61 -6.61 28.73
CA ALA A 432 -17.41 -5.52 28.17
C ALA A 432 -16.82 -5.08 26.82
N PRO A 433 -17.64 -4.67 25.86
CA PRO A 433 -17.18 -4.25 24.53
C PRO A 433 -16.09 -3.16 24.57
N GLU A 434 -16.11 -2.29 25.58
CA GLU A 434 -15.06 -1.26 25.78
C GLU A 434 -13.67 -1.87 26.02
N LEU A 435 -13.60 -2.99 26.75
CA LEU A 435 -12.36 -3.69 27.03
C LEU A 435 -11.90 -4.56 25.86
N GLY A 436 -12.84 -5.01 25.00
CA GLY A 436 -12.53 -5.81 23.81
C GLY A 436 -11.53 -5.15 22.86
N GLY A 437 -11.51 -3.82 22.83
CA GLY A 437 -10.50 -3.04 22.10
C GLY A 437 -9.07 -3.22 22.64
N LEU A 438 -8.87 -3.50 23.92
CA LEU A 438 -7.54 -3.70 24.51
C LEU A 438 -6.87 -4.98 24.02
N ALA A 439 -7.63 -5.96 23.55
CA ALA A 439 -7.06 -7.19 22.98
C ALA A 439 -6.17 -6.93 21.76
N TYR A 440 -6.35 -5.80 21.06
CA TYR A 440 -5.50 -5.41 19.93
C TYR A 440 -4.11 -4.88 20.32
N ILE A 441 -3.85 -4.66 21.61
CA ILE A 441 -2.52 -4.22 22.09
C ILE A 441 -1.44 -5.22 21.71
N GLY A 442 -1.72 -6.54 21.80
CA GLY A 442 -0.77 -7.57 21.40
C GLY A 442 -0.39 -7.44 19.92
N LEU A 443 -1.37 -7.24 19.05
CA LEU A 443 -1.17 -7.02 17.62
C LEU A 443 -0.34 -5.76 17.35
N GLY A 444 -0.67 -4.64 18.02
CA GLY A 444 0.04 -3.38 17.90
C GLY A 444 1.48 -3.44 18.35
N PHE A 445 1.75 -4.11 19.47
CA PHE A 445 3.11 -4.35 19.94
C PHE A 445 3.91 -5.20 18.94
N GLY A 446 3.26 -6.22 18.34
CA GLY A 446 3.84 -7.01 17.27
C GLY A 446 4.21 -6.18 16.05
N PHE A 447 3.34 -5.26 15.61
CA PHE A 447 3.63 -4.34 14.50
C PHE A 447 4.82 -3.44 14.80
N PHE A 448 4.87 -2.85 15.98
CA PHE A 448 5.98 -2.00 16.41
C PHE A 448 7.31 -2.77 16.41
N LEU A 449 7.33 -3.92 17.06
CA LEU A 449 8.51 -4.76 17.11
C LEU A 449 8.95 -5.21 15.72
N GLY A 450 8.01 -5.64 14.88
CA GLY A 450 8.25 -6.02 13.48
C GLY A 450 8.85 -4.89 12.66
N LEU A 451 8.31 -3.68 12.76
CA LEU A 451 8.82 -2.50 12.06
C LEU A 451 10.29 -2.21 12.44
N VAL A 452 10.59 -2.19 13.74
CA VAL A 452 11.95 -1.92 14.26
C VAL A 452 12.94 -2.98 13.78
N VAL A 453 12.55 -4.24 13.84
CA VAL A 453 13.42 -5.37 13.48
C VAL A 453 13.63 -5.44 11.96
N VAL A 454 12.58 -5.25 11.16
CA VAL A 454 12.68 -5.21 9.69
C VAL A 454 13.57 -4.07 9.23
N ALA A 455 13.40 -2.88 9.79
CA ALA A 455 14.25 -1.73 9.45
C ALA A 455 15.74 -1.99 9.71
N ARG A 456 16.06 -2.83 10.72
CA ARG A 456 17.45 -3.22 11.05
C ARG A 456 17.96 -4.38 10.17
N ILE A 457 17.17 -5.44 10.03
CA ILE A 457 17.58 -6.69 9.38
C ILE A 457 17.55 -6.57 7.86
N SER A 458 16.53 -5.96 7.27
CA SER A 458 16.36 -5.88 5.82
C SER A 458 17.56 -5.22 5.14
N ASP A 459 17.95 -4.03 5.59
CA ASP A 459 19.06 -3.29 4.98
C ASP A 459 20.42 -3.99 5.19
N VAL A 460 20.65 -4.54 6.40
CA VAL A 460 21.89 -5.29 6.69
C VAL A 460 22.01 -6.53 5.80
N THR A 461 20.88 -7.25 5.62
CA THR A 461 20.85 -8.44 4.77
C THR A 461 21.13 -8.09 3.31
N VAL A 462 20.48 -7.07 2.77
CA VAL A 462 20.70 -6.60 1.39
C VAL A 462 22.15 -6.19 1.18
N VAL A 463 22.75 -5.39 2.10
CA VAL A 463 24.15 -4.97 1.99
C VAL A 463 25.11 -6.15 2.03
N ARG A 464 24.88 -7.13 2.91
CA ARG A 464 25.73 -8.34 2.99
C ARG A 464 25.63 -9.17 1.72
N MET A 465 24.42 -9.38 1.19
CA MET A 465 24.18 -10.16 -0.02
C MET A 465 24.74 -9.46 -1.26
N THR A 466 24.60 -8.14 -1.37
CA THR A 466 25.19 -7.35 -2.46
C THR A 466 26.72 -7.47 -2.45
N LYS A 467 27.36 -7.40 -1.27
CA LYS A 467 28.80 -7.63 -1.16
C LYS A 467 29.22 -9.06 -1.55
N ALA A 468 28.43 -10.07 -1.17
CA ALA A 468 28.67 -11.45 -1.56
C ALA A 468 28.44 -11.71 -3.07
N ASN A 469 27.63 -10.89 -3.72
CA ASN A 469 27.35 -10.94 -5.16
C ASN A 469 28.21 -9.94 -5.97
N ASN A 470 29.49 -9.80 -5.62
CA ASN A 470 30.46 -8.95 -6.30
C ASN A 470 30.03 -7.46 -6.44
N GLY A 471 29.23 -6.97 -5.50
CA GLY A 471 28.72 -5.59 -5.51
C GLY A 471 27.46 -5.39 -6.36
N ILE A 472 26.95 -6.42 -7.03
CA ILE A 472 25.76 -6.32 -7.88
C ILE A 472 24.49 -6.51 -7.01
N PHE A 473 23.66 -5.49 -6.97
CA PHE A 473 22.37 -5.53 -6.28
C PHE A 473 21.31 -6.22 -7.14
N GLU A 474 20.59 -7.18 -6.56
CA GLU A 474 19.41 -7.80 -7.15
C GLU A 474 18.20 -7.58 -6.24
N PRO A 475 17.01 -7.19 -6.78
CA PRO A 475 15.82 -6.97 -5.96
C PRO A 475 15.43 -8.17 -5.09
N GLU A 476 15.70 -9.39 -5.55
CA GLU A 476 15.44 -10.67 -4.87
C GLU A 476 16.14 -10.75 -3.50
N MET A 477 17.20 -9.98 -3.27
CA MET A 477 17.93 -9.91 -1.98
C MET A 477 17.09 -9.33 -0.83
N ARG A 478 15.91 -8.77 -1.11
CA ARG A 478 14.95 -8.30 -0.08
C ARG A 478 14.08 -9.42 0.48
N LEU A 479 13.89 -10.51 -0.26
CA LEU A 479 12.94 -11.58 0.08
C LEU A 479 13.38 -12.51 1.24
N PRO A 480 14.67 -12.76 1.52
CA PRO A 480 15.06 -13.58 2.66
C PRO A 480 14.52 -13.08 3.99
N ALA A 481 14.45 -11.75 4.18
CA ALA A 481 13.80 -11.19 5.36
C ALA A 481 12.31 -11.56 5.41
N CYS A 482 11.59 -11.45 4.29
CA CYS A 482 10.18 -11.82 4.19
C CYS A 482 9.94 -13.30 4.57
N ILE A 483 10.81 -14.22 4.12
CA ILE A 483 10.71 -15.66 4.42
C ILE A 483 10.82 -15.91 5.92
N PHE A 484 11.78 -15.28 6.59
CA PHE A 484 11.94 -15.41 8.05
C PHE A 484 10.69 -14.96 8.80
N PHE A 485 10.16 -13.79 8.46
CA PHE A 485 8.99 -13.24 9.13
C PHE A 485 7.69 -14.00 8.83
N ALA A 486 7.59 -14.63 7.66
CA ALA A 486 6.43 -15.41 7.24
C ALA A 486 6.08 -16.55 8.20
N CYS A 487 7.07 -17.14 8.86
CA CYS A 487 6.88 -18.24 9.80
C CYS A 487 6.10 -17.85 11.07
N PHE A 488 6.08 -16.57 11.44
CA PHE A 488 5.43 -16.10 12.66
C PHE A 488 3.90 -16.01 12.54
N ILE A 489 3.34 -15.88 11.34
CA ILE A 489 1.89 -15.80 11.13
C ILE A 489 1.19 -17.12 11.50
N PRO A 490 1.59 -18.30 10.98
CA PRO A 490 0.99 -19.57 11.38
C PRO A 490 1.11 -19.83 12.89
N ILE A 491 2.29 -19.54 13.46
CA ILE A 491 2.53 -19.69 14.92
C ILE A 491 1.49 -18.89 15.71
N SER A 492 1.23 -17.65 15.30
CA SER A 492 0.26 -16.80 15.97
C SER A 492 -1.16 -17.39 15.91
N PHE A 493 -1.60 -17.89 14.76
CA PHE A 493 -2.95 -18.44 14.63
C PHE A 493 -3.14 -19.72 15.45
N PHE A 494 -2.16 -20.62 15.47
CA PHE A 494 -2.22 -21.81 16.33
C PHE A 494 -2.23 -21.41 17.80
N TRP A 495 -1.36 -20.51 18.22
CA TRP A 495 -1.30 -20.04 19.60
C TRP A 495 -2.61 -19.38 20.03
N TYR A 496 -3.07 -18.37 19.27
CA TYR A 496 -4.29 -17.62 19.53
C TYR A 496 -5.53 -18.54 19.56
N GLY A 497 -5.70 -19.39 18.56
CA GLY A 497 -6.87 -20.26 18.44
C GLY A 497 -6.99 -21.27 19.58
N TRP A 498 -5.92 -21.99 19.88
CA TRP A 498 -5.94 -23.02 20.92
C TRP A 498 -5.95 -22.45 22.34
N SER A 499 -5.36 -21.29 22.57
CA SER A 499 -5.45 -20.61 23.86
C SER A 499 -6.89 -20.18 24.19
N ILE A 500 -7.64 -19.69 23.18
CA ILE A 500 -9.05 -19.35 23.36
C ILE A 500 -9.91 -20.61 23.53
N GLN A 501 -9.67 -21.65 22.72
CA GLN A 501 -10.40 -22.91 22.81
C GLN A 501 -10.22 -23.56 24.20
N GLY A 502 -9.01 -23.54 24.75
CA GLY A 502 -8.68 -24.08 26.06
C GLY A 502 -9.13 -23.20 27.23
N GLY A 503 -9.68 -22.01 27.01
CA GLY A 503 -10.17 -21.12 28.07
C GLY A 503 -9.09 -20.65 29.05
N VAL A 504 -7.82 -20.55 28.59
CA VAL A 504 -6.70 -20.07 29.43
C VAL A 504 -6.85 -18.58 29.75
N HIS A 505 -6.06 -18.07 30.68
CA HIS A 505 -6.10 -16.66 31.09
C HIS A 505 -6.02 -15.73 29.88
N TRP A 506 -6.82 -14.68 29.86
CA TRP A 506 -7.03 -13.76 28.71
C TRP A 506 -5.74 -13.13 28.15
N ILE A 507 -4.70 -12.99 28.96
CA ILE A 507 -3.41 -12.42 28.50
C ILE A 507 -2.70 -13.33 27.48
N VAL A 508 -2.92 -14.65 27.56
CA VAL A 508 -2.24 -15.63 26.71
C VAL A 508 -2.58 -15.49 25.23
N PRO A 509 -3.88 -15.41 24.84
CA PRO A 509 -4.22 -15.12 23.44
C PRO A 509 -3.79 -13.72 22.98
N ILE A 510 -3.75 -12.70 23.85
CA ILE A 510 -3.24 -11.37 23.52
C ILE A 510 -1.74 -11.45 23.16
N ILE A 511 -0.94 -12.15 23.96
CA ILE A 511 0.48 -12.41 23.65
C ILE A 511 0.60 -13.22 22.34
N GLY A 512 -0.30 -14.19 22.13
CA GLY A 512 -0.37 -14.99 20.91
C GLY A 512 -0.61 -14.18 19.61
N LEU A 513 -1.13 -12.94 19.68
CA LEU A 513 -1.28 -12.04 18.55
C LEU A 513 0.01 -11.26 18.20
N ILE A 514 1.00 -11.20 19.11
CA ILE A 514 2.28 -10.50 18.87
C ILE A 514 3.01 -11.06 17.64
N PRO A 515 3.17 -12.41 17.50
CA PRO A 515 3.82 -12.99 16.34
C PRO A 515 3.13 -12.63 15.02
N PHE A 516 1.80 -12.48 14.98
CA PHE A 516 1.09 -12.06 13.78
C PHE A 516 1.51 -10.65 13.34
N GLY A 517 1.46 -9.68 14.27
CA GLY A 517 1.87 -8.32 13.98
C GLY A 517 3.34 -8.23 13.53
N PHE A 518 4.22 -8.96 14.23
CA PHE A 518 5.64 -9.06 13.90
C PHE A 518 5.87 -9.63 12.50
N GLY A 519 5.24 -10.76 12.18
CA GLY A 519 5.32 -11.42 10.88
C GLY A 519 4.78 -10.55 9.74
N MET A 520 3.63 -9.92 9.97
CA MET A 520 3.00 -9.08 8.96
C MET A 520 3.87 -7.91 8.50
N MET A 521 4.55 -7.20 9.42
CA MET A 521 5.45 -6.12 9.05
C MET A 521 6.63 -6.61 8.22
N GLY A 522 7.16 -7.80 8.59
CA GLY A 522 8.24 -8.44 7.87
C GLY A 522 7.89 -8.98 6.49
N ILE A 523 6.60 -9.16 6.20
CA ILE A 523 6.09 -9.51 4.86
C ILE A 523 5.81 -8.24 4.07
N PHE A 524 5.11 -7.28 4.67
CA PHE A 524 4.60 -6.09 4.02
C PHE A 524 5.71 -5.20 3.45
N ILE A 525 6.70 -4.85 4.26
CA ILE A 525 7.76 -3.91 3.87
C ILE A 525 8.68 -4.50 2.80
N PRO A 526 9.23 -5.74 2.94
CA PRO A 526 10.09 -6.31 1.91
C PRO A 526 9.39 -6.54 0.57
N ILE A 527 8.11 -6.94 0.56
CA ILE A 527 7.36 -7.12 -0.70
C ILE A 527 7.15 -5.79 -1.41
N GLN A 528 6.77 -4.73 -0.69
CA GLN A 528 6.61 -3.40 -1.30
C GLN A 528 7.93 -2.89 -1.88
N THR A 529 9.02 -2.99 -1.12
CA THR A 529 10.34 -2.55 -1.59
C THR A 529 10.84 -3.40 -2.74
N TYR A 530 10.60 -4.71 -2.73
CA TYR A 530 10.91 -5.59 -3.86
C TYR A 530 10.20 -5.17 -5.15
N VAL A 531 8.90 -4.86 -5.09
CA VAL A 531 8.14 -4.42 -6.28
C VAL A 531 8.65 -3.06 -6.80
N ILE A 532 9.00 -2.13 -5.91
CA ILE A 532 9.59 -0.84 -6.29
C ILE A 532 10.94 -1.04 -7.00
N ASP A 533 11.80 -1.90 -6.44
CA ASP A 533 13.15 -2.14 -6.98
C ASP A 533 13.12 -2.97 -8.28
N SER A 534 12.12 -3.86 -8.44
CA SER A 534 11.96 -4.71 -9.63
C SER A 534 11.35 -3.97 -10.83
N PHE A 535 10.53 -2.94 -10.58
CA PHE A 535 9.83 -2.17 -11.61
C PHE A 535 9.98 -0.65 -11.38
N PRO A 536 11.20 -0.08 -11.47
CA PRO A 536 11.42 1.32 -11.12
C PRO A 536 10.56 2.30 -11.94
N SER A 537 10.40 2.04 -13.24
CA SER A 537 9.58 2.88 -14.15
C SER A 537 8.08 2.80 -13.85
N PHE A 538 7.60 1.72 -13.22
CA PHE A 538 6.21 1.43 -12.92
C PHE A 538 5.94 1.19 -11.43
N ALA A 539 6.83 1.67 -10.56
CA ALA A 539 6.77 1.43 -9.12
C ALA A 539 5.42 1.82 -8.51
N ALA A 540 4.87 2.98 -8.89
CA ALA A 540 3.56 3.44 -8.43
C ALA A 540 2.42 2.49 -8.85
N SER A 541 2.46 2.00 -10.09
CA SER A 541 1.45 1.02 -10.59
C SER A 541 1.58 -0.33 -9.89
N GLY A 542 2.83 -0.77 -9.60
CA GLY A 542 3.08 -1.99 -8.83
C GLY A 542 2.55 -1.91 -7.40
N ILE A 543 2.77 -0.79 -6.71
CA ILE A 543 2.22 -0.55 -5.37
C ILE A 543 0.69 -0.46 -5.40
N ALA A 544 0.11 0.15 -6.43
CA ALA A 544 -1.34 0.19 -6.61
C ALA A 544 -1.92 -1.23 -6.82
N ALA A 545 -1.25 -2.08 -7.59
CA ALA A 545 -1.64 -3.48 -7.78
C ALA A 545 -1.65 -4.27 -6.45
N LEU A 546 -0.59 -4.12 -5.63
CA LEU A 546 -0.54 -4.68 -4.27
C LEU A 546 -1.68 -4.16 -3.39
N THR A 547 -1.98 -2.86 -3.47
CA THR A 547 -3.02 -2.22 -2.65
C THR A 547 -4.42 -2.69 -3.04
N VAL A 548 -4.72 -2.79 -4.33
CA VAL A 548 -5.99 -3.31 -4.85
C VAL A 548 -6.21 -4.74 -4.37
N SER A 549 -5.24 -5.62 -4.57
CA SER A 549 -5.35 -7.04 -4.19
C SER A 549 -5.56 -7.22 -2.68
N ARG A 550 -4.72 -6.56 -1.86
CA ARG A 550 -4.81 -6.70 -0.41
C ARG A 550 -6.12 -6.14 0.15
N SER A 551 -6.60 -5.01 -0.40
CA SER A 551 -7.83 -4.39 0.05
C SER A 551 -9.06 -5.19 -0.35
N LEU A 552 -9.02 -5.87 -1.50
CA LEU A 552 -10.07 -6.80 -1.92
C LEU A 552 -10.23 -7.95 -0.92
N PHE A 553 -9.13 -8.61 -0.56
CA PHE A 553 -9.15 -9.68 0.45
C PHE A 553 -9.50 -9.16 1.84
N GLY A 554 -9.03 -7.96 2.20
CA GLY A 554 -9.40 -7.29 3.46
C GLY A 554 -10.88 -6.96 3.58
N ALA A 555 -11.57 -6.75 2.46
CA ALA A 555 -13.00 -6.51 2.42
C ALA A 555 -13.85 -7.80 2.53
N PHE A 556 -13.42 -8.88 1.87
CA PHE A 556 -14.27 -10.08 1.73
C PHE A 556 -13.87 -11.25 2.65
N LEU A 557 -12.60 -11.44 2.98
CA LEU A 557 -12.18 -12.56 3.84
C LEU A 557 -12.80 -12.52 5.25
N PRO A 558 -13.00 -11.35 5.89
CA PRO A 558 -13.70 -11.27 7.18
C PRO A 558 -15.08 -11.89 7.21
N LEU A 559 -15.80 -11.92 6.06
CA LEU A 559 -17.13 -12.48 5.98
C LEU A 559 -17.18 -13.98 6.30
N ALA A 560 -16.08 -14.68 6.06
CA ALA A 560 -15.95 -16.10 6.37
C ALA A 560 -15.76 -16.38 7.88
N GLY A 561 -15.30 -15.38 8.66
CA GLY A 561 -14.93 -15.54 10.07
C GLY A 561 -16.05 -16.09 10.95
N PRO A 562 -17.21 -15.43 11.03
CA PRO A 562 -18.31 -15.89 11.89
C PRO A 562 -18.80 -17.30 11.56
N ALA A 563 -19.01 -17.61 10.28
CA ALA A 563 -19.46 -18.94 9.83
C ALA A 563 -18.41 -20.03 10.11
N MET A 564 -17.13 -19.70 9.95
CA MET A 564 -16.01 -20.60 10.23
C MET A 564 -15.94 -20.93 11.72
N TYR A 565 -16.00 -19.93 12.59
CA TYR A 565 -15.94 -20.14 14.05
C TYR A 565 -17.19 -20.84 14.60
N ALA A 566 -18.36 -20.59 14.03
CA ALA A 566 -19.59 -21.29 14.41
C ALA A 566 -19.54 -22.80 14.09
N LYS A 567 -18.89 -23.19 12.97
CA LYS A 567 -18.79 -24.60 12.56
C LYS A 567 -17.59 -25.33 13.14
N LEU A 568 -16.43 -24.69 13.20
CA LEU A 568 -15.17 -25.32 13.55
C LEU A 568 -14.70 -25.02 14.98
N GLY A 569 -15.35 -24.06 15.65
CA GLY A 569 -14.86 -23.50 16.91
C GLY A 569 -13.60 -22.65 16.72
N TYR A 570 -13.11 -22.06 17.82
CA TYR A 570 -11.99 -21.12 17.75
C TYR A 570 -10.65 -21.80 17.47
N GLY A 571 -10.41 -23.01 18.03
CA GLY A 571 -9.18 -23.76 17.84
C GLY A 571 -8.96 -24.16 16.38
N TRP A 572 -9.88 -24.97 15.84
CA TRP A 572 -9.78 -25.44 14.45
C TRP A 572 -9.97 -24.34 13.43
N GLY A 573 -10.87 -23.36 13.68
CA GLY A 573 -11.03 -22.21 12.80
C GLY A 573 -9.72 -21.46 12.60
N ASN A 574 -9.02 -21.12 13.68
CA ASN A 574 -7.71 -20.47 13.59
C ASN A 574 -6.62 -21.41 13.04
N SER A 575 -6.72 -22.72 13.26
CA SER A 575 -5.80 -23.69 12.66
C SER A 575 -5.91 -23.70 11.13
N VAL A 576 -7.11 -23.64 10.56
CA VAL A 576 -7.31 -23.51 9.11
C VAL A 576 -6.62 -22.26 8.57
N LEU A 577 -6.78 -21.12 9.25
CA LEU A 577 -6.10 -19.88 8.86
C LEU A 577 -4.57 -20.01 8.98
N GLY A 578 -4.09 -20.69 10.02
CA GLY A 578 -2.67 -21.01 10.20
C GLY A 578 -2.12 -21.89 9.08
N PHE A 579 -2.86 -22.94 8.67
CA PHE A 579 -2.47 -23.80 7.53
C PHE A 579 -2.47 -23.05 6.21
N ILE A 580 -3.43 -22.16 5.96
CA ILE A 580 -3.43 -21.29 4.77
C ILE A 580 -2.18 -20.41 4.77
N ALA A 581 -1.85 -19.79 5.88
CA ALA A 581 -0.66 -18.97 6.02
C ALA A 581 0.63 -19.79 5.81
N LEU A 582 0.69 -21.02 6.35
CA LEU A 582 1.82 -21.94 6.17
C LEU A 582 2.00 -22.36 4.70
N ALA A 583 0.90 -22.66 4.01
CA ALA A 583 0.91 -23.02 2.60
C ALA A 583 1.41 -21.90 1.68
N LEU A 584 1.37 -20.65 2.13
CA LEU A 584 1.82 -19.50 1.37
C LEU A 584 3.30 -19.12 1.60
N ILE A 585 3.97 -19.68 2.62
CA ILE A 585 5.40 -19.44 2.89
C ILE A 585 6.30 -19.78 1.69
N PRO A 586 6.04 -20.83 0.89
CA PRO A 586 6.83 -21.09 -0.30
C PRO A 586 6.79 -19.98 -1.36
N ALA A 587 5.77 -19.11 -1.40
CA ALA A 587 5.63 -18.07 -2.41
C ALA A 587 6.86 -17.12 -2.49
N PRO A 588 7.28 -16.44 -1.40
CA PRO A 588 8.50 -15.63 -1.43
C PRO A 588 9.77 -16.47 -1.65
N MET A 589 9.82 -17.75 -1.25
CA MET A 589 10.95 -18.63 -1.51
C MET A 589 11.12 -18.91 -3.00
N ILE A 590 10.01 -19.22 -3.71
CA ILE A 590 10.00 -19.48 -5.14
C ILE A 590 10.48 -18.24 -5.90
N ILE A 591 9.99 -17.05 -5.51
CA ILE A 591 10.40 -15.82 -6.16
C ILE A 591 11.85 -15.47 -5.83
N TYR A 592 12.32 -15.73 -4.62
CA TYR A 592 13.74 -15.56 -4.28
C TYR A 592 14.65 -16.39 -5.20
N LYS A 593 14.27 -17.66 -5.47
CA LYS A 593 15.09 -18.57 -6.27
C LYS A 593 14.95 -18.34 -7.79
N PHE A 594 13.77 -18.01 -8.27
CA PHE A 594 13.44 -17.97 -9.69
C PHE A 594 13.07 -16.58 -10.22
N GLY A 595 12.91 -15.56 -9.35
CA GLY A 595 12.40 -14.23 -9.68
C GLY A 595 13.20 -13.56 -10.81
N GLY A 596 14.52 -13.60 -10.75
CA GLY A 596 15.37 -13.02 -11.80
C GLY A 596 15.14 -13.66 -13.18
N ARG A 597 14.90 -15.00 -13.23
CA ARG A 597 14.61 -15.72 -14.50
C ARG A 597 13.21 -15.36 -15.00
N VAL A 598 12.22 -15.33 -14.11
CA VAL A 598 10.82 -15.01 -14.46
C VAL A 598 10.72 -13.57 -14.97
N ARG A 599 11.38 -12.60 -14.32
CA ARG A 599 11.42 -11.19 -14.75
C ARG A 599 12.00 -11.02 -16.15
N LYS A 600 13.08 -11.75 -16.46
CA LYS A 600 13.69 -11.72 -17.81
C LYS A 600 12.81 -12.38 -18.87
N ARG A 601 12.05 -13.45 -18.50
CA ARG A 601 11.19 -14.18 -19.44
C ARG A 601 9.84 -13.49 -19.71
N PHE A 602 9.33 -12.74 -18.74
CA PHE A 602 8.04 -12.05 -18.82
C PHE A 602 8.25 -10.53 -18.58
N PRO A 603 8.91 -9.82 -19.53
CA PRO A 603 9.03 -8.37 -19.44
C PRO A 603 7.63 -7.76 -19.55
N VAL A 604 7.28 -6.92 -18.59
CA VAL A 604 5.97 -6.25 -18.56
C VAL A 604 6.00 -5.11 -19.60
N LYS A 605 5.30 -5.32 -20.74
CA LYS A 605 5.01 -4.28 -21.74
C LYS A 605 3.67 -3.64 -21.35
N LEU A 606 3.69 -2.37 -20.89
CA LEU A 606 2.53 -1.63 -20.39
C LEU A 606 2.17 -0.46 -21.31
#